data_ec9336070130d661de3158fb4f53890b
#
_entry.id   ec9336070130d661de3158fb4f53890b
#
_cell.length_a   1.000
_cell.length_b   1.000
_cell.length_c   1.000
_cell.angle_alpha   90.00
_cell.angle_beta   90.00
_cell.angle_gamma   90.00
#
_symmetry.space_group_name_H-M   'P 1'
#
loop_
_entity.id
_entity.type
_entity.pdbx_description
1 polymer ?
#
loop_
_entity_poly.entity_id
_entity_poly.type
_entity_poly.pdbx_seq_one_letter_code
_entity_poly.pdbx_strand_id
1 'polypeptide(L)'
;MDNITHSFAGALLAQMGLKKLSGRATSTLVIAANIPDIDAVASLLGTESLPVRRGLTHGPIALAILPLVLTGLVLLWNKWRPVKEPVRPLPLLLCAYIGTLSHPALDWLNSYGIRLLEPFSSTWYAGDTLFIIDLWVWAALIGCFVWSRRREKRGGDWQRPAWFGFAAIGAYIFANGLISGRAEAQTIARLEQAGRTPQLVVANPVPVTFWRRNMLWRDQEAYGSGDFSVADGARLVGGAAPLMLDHPALAAARGRKDVEAFLFWSRMPIVIERDGQTYLADQRFNSELTRGQFLVPLSSRP
;
A
#
# COMPACT_ATOMS: atom_id res chain seq x y z
N MET A 1 2.16 -1.91 -1.20
CA MET A 1 1.85 -3.30 -1.69
C MET A 1 2.80 -4.27 -0.98
N ASP A 2 2.72 -5.56 -1.29
CA ASP A 2 3.66 -6.56 -0.78
C ASP A 2 4.94 -6.63 -1.64
N ASN A 3 6.02 -7.20 -1.09
CA ASN A 3 7.33 -7.25 -1.75
C ASN A 3 7.35 -8.12 -3.02
N ILE A 4 6.42 -9.07 -3.17
CA ILE A 4 6.28 -9.86 -4.41
C ILE A 4 5.79 -8.95 -5.53
N THR A 5 4.76 -8.14 -5.24
CA THR A 5 4.25 -7.14 -6.19
C THR A 5 5.35 -6.20 -6.65
N HIS A 6 6.12 -5.60 -5.74
CA HIS A 6 7.21 -4.69 -6.09
C HIS A 6 8.32 -5.39 -6.89
N SER A 7 8.70 -6.60 -6.50
CA SER A 7 9.73 -7.36 -7.20
C SER A 7 9.34 -7.70 -8.65
N PHE A 8 8.11 -8.18 -8.85
CA PHE A 8 7.61 -8.48 -10.21
C PHE A 8 7.30 -7.23 -11.02
N ALA A 9 6.92 -6.12 -10.39
CA ALA A 9 6.82 -4.82 -11.08
C ALA A 9 8.19 -4.39 -11.63
N GLY A 10 9.25 -4.43 -10.82
CA GLY A 10 10.61 -4.17 -11.27
C GLY A 10 11.08 -5.12 -12.38
N ALA A 11 10.75 -6.41 -12.27
CA ALA A 11 11.08 -7.41 -13.28
C ALA A 11 10.30 -7.20 -14.59
N LEU A 12 9.02 -6.81 -14.51
CA LEU A 12 8.21 -6.51 -15.70
C LEU A 12 8.70 -5.25 -16.41
N LEU A 13 9.06 -4.18 -15.65
CA LEU A 13 9.69 -2.98 -16.18
C LEU A 13 10.97 -3.31 -16.96
N ALA A 14 11.81 -4.22 -16.44
CA ALA A 14 12.97 -4.71 -17.17
C ALA A 14 12.57 -5.38 -18.50
N GLN A 15 11.51 -6.21 -18.50
CA GLN A 15 10.99 -6.89 -19.68
C GLN A 15 10.30 -5.94 -20.68
N MET A 16 9.88 -4.74 -20.27
CA MET A 16 9.38 -3.72 -21.20
C MET A 16 10.49 -3.10 -22.08
N GLY A 17 11.74 -3.45 -21.84
CA GLY A 17 12.89 -3.03 -22.63
C GLY A 17 14.01 -2.36 -21.83
N LEU A 18 13.75 -1.94 -20.59
CA LEU A 18 14.73 -1.22 -19.77
C LEU A 18 16.01 -2.04 -19.52
N LYS A 19 15.93 -3.36 -19.51
CA LYS A 19 17.13 -4.22 -19.35
C LYS A 19 18.16 -4.08 -20.47
N LYS A 20 17.75 -3.55 -21.67
CA LYS A 20 18.68 -3.30 -22.79
C LYS A 20 19.56 -2.06 -22.57
N LEU A 21 19.17 -1.18 -21.64
CA LEU A 21 19.85 0.10 -21.42
C LEU A 21 21.23 -0.08 -20.79
N SER A 22 21.39 -1.08 -19.91
CA SER A 22 22.65 -1.32 -19.19
C SER A 22 22.75 -2.77 -18.73
N GLY A 23 23.94 -3.31 -18.68
CA GLY A 23 24.21 -4.50 -17.88
C GLY A 23 23.72 -4.28 -16.44
N ARG A 24 23.25 -5.33 -15.77
CA ARG A 24 22.64 -5.31 -14.42
C ARG A 24 21.33 -4.50 -14.27
N ALA A 25 20.76 -3.93 -15.34
CA ALA A 25 19.53 -3.16 -15.25
C ALA A 25 18.35 -3.94 -14.64
N THR A 26 18.21 -5.25 -14.94
CA THR A 26 17.15 -6.08 -14.35
C THR A 26 17.28 -6.18 -12.83
N SER A 27 18.47 -6.52 -12.31
CA SER A 27 18.69 -6.61 -10.87
C SER A 27 18.52 -5.24 -10.20
N THR A 28 18.97 -4.18 -10.84
CA THR A 28 18.79 -2.80 -10.34
C THR A 28 17.32 -2.44 -10.23
N LEU A 29 16.49 -2.71 -11.25
CA LEU A 29 15.05 -2.43 -11.23
C LEU A 29 14.33 -3.20 -10.12
N VAL A 30 14.66 -4.48 -9.94
CA VAL A 30 14.04 -5.31 -8.89
C VAL A 30 14.43 -4.83 -7.49
N ILE A 31 15.72 -4.52 -7.27
CA ILE A 31 16.18 -4.00 -5.97
C ILE A 31 15.60 -2.61 -5.73
N ALA A 32 15.63 -1.74 -6.72
CA ALA A 32 15.10 -0.38 -6.65
C ALA A 32 13.61 -0.36 -6.30
N ALA A 33 12.82 -1.27 -6.88
CA ALA A 33 11.40 -1.40 -6.58
C ALA A 33 11.10 -1.87 -5.13
N ASN A 34 12.09 -2.33 -4.40
CA ASN A 34 11.94 -2.76 -3.00
C ASN A 34 12.75 -1.91 -2.00
N ILE A 35 13.68 -1.06 -2.49
CA ILE A 35 14.60 -0.36 -1.61
C ILE A 35 13.94 0.62 -0.61
N PRO A 36 12.78 1.27 -0.90
CA PRO A 36 12.11 2.09 0.11
C PRO A 36 11.66 1.28 1.33
N ASP A 37 11.34 0.00 1.17
CA ASP A 37 10.91 -0.89 2.27
C ASP A 37 12.06 -1.31 3.23
N ILE A 38 13.23 -0.68 3.16
CA ILE A 38 14.29 -0.86 4.18
C ILE A 38 13.81 -0.46 5.58
N ASP A 39 12.79 0.38 5.67
CA ASP A 39 12.11 0.73 6.92
C ASP A 39 11.31 -0.43 7.54
N ALA A 40 11.09 -1.51 6.80
CA ALA A 40 10.46 -2.72 7.32
C ALA A 40 11.21 -3.33 8.52
N VAL A 41 12.51 -3.06 8.65
CA VAL A 41 13.29 -3.43 9.85
C VAL A 41 12.71 -2.80 11.12
N ALA A 42 12.10 -1.61 11.02
CA ALA A 42 11.44 -0.98 12.16
C ALA A 42 10.26 -1.80 12.70
N SER A 43 9.68 -2.75 11.91
CA SER A 43 8.59 -3.61 12.38
C SER A 43 8.95 -4.45 13.60
N LEU A 44 10.25 -4.62 13.90
CA LEU A 44 10.73 -5.24 15.13
C LEU A 44 10.34 -4.45 16.40
N LEU A 45 9.98 -3.17 16.26
CA LEU A 45 9.50 -2.32 17.34
C LEU A 45 7.98 -2.45 17.60
N GLY A 46 7.31 -3.41 16.93
CA GLY A 46 5.86 -3.61 17.08
C GLY A 46 5.06 -2.37 16.67
N THR A 47 4.09 -1.96 17.48
CA THR A 47 3.20 -0.82 17.19
C THR A 47 3.95 0.51 17.09
N GLU A 48 5.07 0.67 17.79
CA GLU A 48 5.91 1.87 17.71
C GLU A 48 6.55 2.06 16.31
N SER A 49 6.54 1.02 15.46
CA SER A 49 7.03 1.11 14.07
C SER A 49 6.07 1.86 13.14
N LEU A 50 4.80 1.98 13.47
CA LEU A 50 3.78 2.55 12.58
C LEU A 50 4.13 3.96 12.07
N PRO A 51 4.64 4.89 12.89
CA PRO A 51 5.06 6.20 12.42
C PRO A 51 6.33 6.18 11.57
N VAL A 52 7.16 5.15 11.68
CA VAL A 52 8.43 5.05 10.94
C VAL A 52 8.19 4.47 9.56
N ARG A 53 7.34 3.44 9.48
CA ARG A 53 7.05 2.75 8.22
C ARG A 53 6.35 3.66 7.22
N ARG A 54 6.74 3.50 5.95
CA ARG A 54 6.22 4.29 4.82
C ARG A 54 6.32 5.81 5.03
N GLY A 55 7.36 6.23 5.78
CA GLY A 55 7.67 7.62 6.06
C GLY A 55 8.91 8.10 5.31
N LEU A 56 9.99 8.38 6.03
CA LEU A 56 11.22 9.00 5.50
C LEU A 56 11.78 8.29 4.25
N THR A 57 11.75 6.96 4.21
CA THR A 57 12.27 6.18 3.08
C THR A 57 11.41 6.28 1.82
N HIS A 58 10.16 6.73 1.97
CA HIS A 58 9.18 6.93 0.91
C HIS A 58 8.98 8.40 0.56
N GLY A 59 9.62 9.30 1.32
CA GLY A 59 9.57 10.74 1.10
C GLY A 59 10.55 11.22 0.02
N PRO A 60 10.41 12.48 -0.45
CA PRO A 60 11.11 12.97 -1.62
C PRO A 60 12.64 12.98 -1.48
N ILE A 61 13.17 13.18 -0.26
CA ILE A 61 14.61 13.16 -0.02
C ILE A 61 15.17 11.74 -0.25
N ALA A 62 14.53 10.72 0.35
CA ALA A 62 14.98 9.33 0.17
C ALA A 62 14.80 8.87 -1.28
N LEU A 63 13.69 9.23 -1.93
CA LEU A 63 13.44 8.90 -3.34
C LEU A 63 14.45 9.55 -4.29
N ALA A 64 15.06 10.68 -3.90
CA ALA A 64 16.15 11.29 -4.64
C ALA A 64 17.50 10.60 -4.37
N ILE A 65 17.78 10.19 -3.13
CA ILE A 65 19.08 9.67 -2.70
C ILE A 65 19.22 8.17 -2.92
N LEU A 66 18.19 7.36 -2.61
CA LEU A 66 18.27 5.89 -2.69
C LEU A 66 18.68 5.37 -4.07
N PRO A 67 18.18 5.91 -5.21
CA PRO A 67 18.63 5.49 -6.54
C PRO A 67 20.12 5.77 -6.79
N LEU A 68 20.65 6.87 -6.27
CA LEU A 68 22.08 7.20 -6.39
C LEU A 68 22.94 6.22 -5.61
N VAL A 69 22.57 5.96 -4.36
CA VAL A 69 23.26 4.97 -3.49
C VAL A 69 23.21 3.59 -4.13
N LEU A 70 22.02 3.14 -4.56
CA LEU A 70 21.86 1.84 -5.22
C LEU A 70 22.73 1.73 -6.48
N THR A 71 22.74 2.77 -7.32
CA THR A 71 23.57 2.77 -8.53
C THR A 71 25.05 2.64 -8.18
N GLY A 72 25.53 3.39 -7.19
CA GLY A 72 26.91 3.28 -6.71
C GLY A 72 27.25 1.87 -6.20
N LEU A 73 26.37 1.27 -5.42
CA LEU A 73 26.54 -0.11 -4.92
C LEU A 73 26.55 -1.15 -6.05
N VAL A 74 25.68 -1.00 -7.06
CA VAL A 74 25.64 -1.91 -8.22
C VAL A 74 26.89 -1.76 -9.09
N LEU A 75 27.40 -0.53 -9.28
CA LEU A 75 28.66 -0.29 -9.99
C LEU A 75 29.85 -0.91 -9.24
N LEU A 76 29.87 -0.78 -7.91
CA LEU A 76 30.88 -1.44 -7.07
C LEU A 76 30.77 -2.96 -7.15
N TRP A 77 29.56 -3.50 -7.03
CA TRP A 77 29.32 -4.93 -7.20
C TRP A 77 29.79 -5.43 -8.55
N ASN A 78 29.58 -4.64 -9.64
CA ASN A 78 30.04 -5.02 -10.98
C ASN A 78 31.56 -5.07 -11.11
N LYS A 79 32.34 -4.30 -10.32
CA LYS A 79 33.79 -4.41 -10.29
C LYS A 79 34.27 -5.76 -9.75
N TRP A 80 33.56 -6.32 -8.75
CA TRP A 80 33.91 -7.60 -8.14
C TRP A 80 33.33 -8.80 -8.88
N ARG A 81 32.18 -8.62 -9.54
CA ARG A 81 31.46 -9.67 -10.28
C ARG A 81 31.00 -9.10 -11.63
N PRO A 82 31.91 -8.92 -12.60
CA PRO A 82 31.57 -8.31 -13.87
C PRO A 82 30.56 -9.15 -14.67
N VAL A 83 29.65 -8.50 -15.38
CA VAL A 83 28.74 -9.12 -16.36
C VAL A 83 29.26 -8.89 -17.77
N LYS A 84 28.79 -9.72 -18.73
CA LYS A 84 29.23 -9.66 -20.12
C LYS A 84 28.76 -8.36 -20.80
N GLU A 85 27.55 -7.92 -20.51
CA GLU A 85 26.98 -6.69 -21.07
C GLU A 85 27.60 -5.47 -20.40
N PRO A 86 27.91 -4.40 -21.17
CA PRO A 86 28.50 -3.19 -20.63
C PRO A 86 27.54 -2.51 -19.63
N VAL A 87 28.04 -2.21 -18.45
CA VAL A 87 27.31 -1.49 -17.40
C VAL A 87 27.53 0.01 -17.62
N ARG A 88 26.47 0.71 -18.00
CA ARG A 88 26.45 2.16 -18.28
C ARG A 88 25.85 2.91 -17.10
N PRO A 89 26.60 3.81 -16.43
CA PRO A 89 26.15 4.44 -15.18
C PRO A 89 24.84 5.23 -15.28
N LEU A 90 24.72 6.13 -16.28
CA LEU A 90 23.52 6.97 -16.43
C LEU A 90 22.25 6.16 -16.77
N PRO A 91 22.26 5.24 -17.76
CA PRO A 91 21.12 4.36 -17.98
C PRO A 91 20.78 3.48 -16.78
N LEU A 92 21.79 3.04 -16.00
CA LEU A 92 21.57 2.28 -14.77
C LEU A 92 20.90 3.11 -13.69
N LEU A 93 21.32 4.37 -13.53
CA LEU A 93 20.70 5.33 -12.62
C LEU A 93 19.23 5.60 -13.02
N LEU A 94 18.95 5.76 -14.32
CA LEU A 94 17.56 5.89 -14.80
C LEU A 94 16.72 4.67 -14.39
N CYS A 95 17.24 3.45 -14.57
CA CYS A 95 16.57 2.23 -14.12
C CYS A 95 16.34 2.25 -12.60
N ALA A 96 17.32 2.70 -11.81
CA ALA A 96 17.19 2.82 -10.36
C ALA A 96 16.06 3.80 -9.98
N TYR A 97 15.99 4.98 -10.62
CA TYR A 97 14.91 5.94 -10.38
C TYR A 97 13.54 5.38 -10.76
N ILE A 98 13.41 4.76 -11.94
CA ILE A 98 12.13 4.16 -12.39
C ILE A 98 11.67 3.08 -11.40
N GLY A 99 12.56 2.19 -10.97
CA GLY A 99 12.24 1.15 -9.99
C GLY A 99 11.84 1.75 -8.64
N THR A 100 12.65 2.68 -8.11
CA THR A 100 12.38 3.31 -6.80
C THR A 100 11.04 4.08 -6.80
N LEU A 101 10.74 4.85 -7.85
CA LEU A 101 9.50 5.62 -7.95
C LEU A 101 8.27 4.74 -8.18
N SER A 102 8.42 3.55 -8.77
CA SER A 102 7.31 2.60 -8.91
C SER A 102 6.81 2.08 -7.55
N HIS A 103 7.65 2.07 -6.53
CA HIS A 103 7.31 1.59 -5.18
C HIS A 103 6.23 2.45 -4.51
N PRO A 104 6.46 3.76 -4.22
CA PRO A 104 5.46 4.59 -3.57
C PRO A 104 4.20 4.76 -4.43
N ALA A 105 4.31 4.70 -5.77
CA ALA A 105 3.16 4.73 -6.67
C ALA A 105 2.22 3.53 -6.45
N LEU A 106 2.77 2.33 -6.22
CA LEU A 106 1.99 1.14 -5.89
C LEU A 106 1.50 1.15 -4.44
N ASP A 107 2.32 1.63 -3.50
CA ASP A 107 1.99 1.66 -2.08
C ASP A 107 0.88 2.64 -1.74
N TRP A 108 0.79 3.75 -2.48
CA TRP A 108 -0.30 4.70 -2.34
C TRP A 108 -1.67 4.07 -2.62
N LEU A 109 -1.75 3.04 -3.47
CA LEU A 109 -3.02 2.44 -3.91
C LEU A 109 -3.73 1.61 -2.83
N ASN A 110 -3.06 1.26 -1.74
CA ASN A 110 -3.69 0.47 -0.67
C ASN A 110 -4.21 1.33 0.49
N SER A 111 -4.95 0.70 1.41
CA SER A 111 -5.61 1.38 2.53
C SER A 111 -4.69 1.62 3.73
N TYR A 112 -3.47 1.06 3.77
CA TYR A 112 -2.52 1.31 4.87
C TYR A 112 -2.07 2.78 4.89
N GLY A 113 -1.85 3.35 3.71
CA GLY A 113 -1.36 4.71 3.54
C GLY A 113 0.16 4.81 3.44
N ILE A 114 0.61 5.99 3.04
CA ILE A 114 2.01 6.35 2.81
C ILE A 114 2.21 7.85 3.07
N ARG A 115 3.35 8.27 3.62
CA ARG A 115 3.71 9.67 3.81
C ARG A 115 4.64 10.16 2.71
N LEU A 116 4.03 10.54 1.59
CA LEU A 116 4.76 10.91 0.36
C LEU A 116 5.60 12.19 0.50
N LEU A 117 5.29 13.06 1.46
CA LEU A 117 5.93 14.36 1.63
C LEU A 117 6.80 14.45 2.89
N GLU A 118 7.07 13.33 3.57
CA GLU A 118 7.97 13.31 4.73
C GLU A 118 9.41 13.69 4.30
N PRO A 119 10.15 14.57 5.00
CA PRO A 119 9.85 15.16 6.32
C PRO A 119 9.09 16.50 6.26
N PHE A 120 8.66 16.98 5.10
CA PHE A 120 8.02 18.30 4.94
C PHE A 120 6.57 18.33 5.40
N SER A 121 5.90 17.16 5.38
CA SER A 121 4.54 16.97 5.85
C SER A 121 4.36 15.56 6.37
N SER A 122 3.71 15.42 7.52
CA SER A 122 3.35 14.13 8.12
C SER A 122 2.01 13.58 7.62
N THR A 123 1.41 14.17 6.60
CA THR A 123 0.12 13.74 6.04
C THR A 123 0.20 12.35 5.45
N TRP A 124 -0.76 11.49 5.83
CA TRP A 124 -0.96 10.17 5.27
C TRP A 124 -1.82 10.23 4.00
N TYR A 125 -1.33 9.66 2.92
CA TYR A 125 -2.03 9.50 1.66
C TYR A 125 -2.40 8.04 1.46
N ALA A 126 -3.64 7.75 1.10
CA ALA A 126 -4.11 6.40 0.78
C ALA A 126 -5.09 6.47 -0.38
N GLY A 127 -4.94 5.58 -1.34
CA GLY A 127 -5.80 5.54 -2.52
C GLY A 127 -7.00 4.60 -2.38
N ASP A 128 -7.01 3.73 -1.37
CA ASP A 128 -8.09 2.78 -1.08
C ASP A 128 -8.61 2.03 -2.34
N THR A 129 -7.69 1.77 -3.29
CA THR A 129 -8.00 1.25 -4.63
C THR A 129 -7.77 -0.25 -4.73
N LEU A 130 -6.63 -0.73 -4.21
CA LEU A 130 -6.21 -2.13 -4.29
C LEU A 130 -6.03 -2.74 -2.90
N PHE A 131 -6.34 -4.03 -2.79
CA PHE A 131 -5.96 -4.79 -1.61
C PHE A 131 -4.44 -4.95 -1.55
N ILE A 132 -3.84 -4.99 -0.34
CA ILE A 132 -2.38 -5.00 -0.17
C ILE A 132 -1.71 -6.19 -0.86
N ILE A 133 -2.38 -7.36 -0.89
CA ILE A 133 -2.00 -8.56 -1.63
C ILE A 133 -3.08 -8.81 -2.69
N ASP A 134 -2.95 -8.17 -3.83
CA ASP A 134 -3.95 -8.27 -4.90
C ASP A 134 -3.60 -9.40 -5.87
N LEU A 135 -4.43 -10.45 -5.88
CA LEU A 135 -4.18 -11.65 -6.68
C LEU A 135 -4.30 -11.39 -8.19
N TRP A 136 -5.08 -10.41 -8.61
CA TRP A 136 -5.21 -10.06 -10.02
C TRP A 136 -3.98 -9.32 -10.52
N VAL A 137 -3.41 -8.43 -9.68
CA VAL A 137 -2.12 -7.79 -9.93
C VAL A 137 -1.01 -8.84 -9.99
N TRP A 138 -0.99 -9.81 -9.06
CA TRP A 138 -0.03 -10.91 -9.10
C TRP A 138 -0.17 -11.75 -10.37
N ALA A 139 -1.39 -12.14 -10.73
CA ALA A 139 -1.64 -12.94 -11.95
C ALA A 139 -1.16 -12.19 -13.20
N ALA A 140 -1.43 -10.90 -13.31
CA ALA A 140 -0.97 -10.08 -14.44
C ALA A 140 0.56 -9.92 -14.45
N LEU A 141 1.18 -9.55 -13.32
CA LEU A 141 2.63 -9.36 -13.21
C LEU A 141 3.39 -10.65 -13.52
N ILE A 142 3.06 -11.74 -12.81
CA ILE A 142 3.76 -13.01 -12.92
C ILE A 142 3.46 -13.65 -14.29
N GLY A 143 2.20 -13.67 -14.71
CA GLY A 143 1.79 -14.26 -15.98
C GLY A 143 2.45 -13.58 -17.17
N CYS A 144 2.41 -12.24 -17.23
CA CYS A 144 3.04 -11.49 -18.32
C CYS A 144 4.56 -11.54 -18.27
N PHE A 145 5.17 -11.55 -17.07
CA PHE A 145 6.61 -11.76 -16.93
C PHE A 145 7.03 -13.14 -17.46
N VAL A 146 6.36 -14.21 -17.04
CA VAL A 146 6.65 -15.59 -17.52
C VAL A 146 6.42 -15.70 -19.02
N TRP A 147 5.34 -15.13 -19.54
CA TRP A 147 5.06 -15.12 -20.99
C TRP A 147 6.17 -14.39 -21.75
N SER A 148 6.56 -13.20 -21.29
CA SER A 148 7.68 -12.42 -21.84
C SER A 148 8.99 -13.22 -21.86
N ARG A 149 9.34 -13.86 -20.73
CA ARG A 149 10.56 -14.68 -20.62
C ARG A 149 10.54 -15.91 -21.55
N ARG A 150 9.37 -16.56 -21.69
CA ARG A 150 9.23 -17.69 -22.64
C ARG A 150 9.41 -17.24 -24.08
N ARG A 151 8.86 -16.10 -24.47
CA ARG A 151 9.05 -15.54 -25.83
C ARG A 151 10.50 -15.15 -26.08
N GLU A 152 11.14 -14.54 -25.10
CA GLU A 152 12.56 -14.19 -25.20
C GLU A 152 13.45 -15.40 -25.44
N LYS A 153 13.26 -16.48 -24.66
CA LYS A 153 14.01 -17.74 -24.85
C LYS A 153 13.81 -18.38 -26.24
N ARG A 154 12.69 -18.08 -26.91
CA ARG A 154 12.37 -18.56 -28.25
C ARG A 154 12.75 -17.57 -29.35
N GLY A 155 13.46 -16.48 -29.05
CA GLY A 155 13.86 -15.45 -29.99
C GLY A 155 12.71 -14.59 -30.52
N GLY A 156 11.52 -14.63 -29.88
CA GLY A 156 10.36 -13.86 -30.28
C GLY A 156 10.30 -12.47 -29.63
N ASP A 157 9.29 -11.68 -30.04
CA ASP A 157 9.03 -10.35 -29.45
C ASP A 157 8.58 -10.49 -27.99
N TRP A 158 9.52 -10.34 -27.10
CA TRP A 158 9.35 -10.52 -25.67
C TRP A 158 8.87 -9.25 -24.93
N GLN A 159 8.96 -8.08 -25.57
CA GLN A 159 8.52 -6.83 -24.97
C GLN A 159 7.00 -6.69 -24.98
N ARG A 160 6.32 -7.19 -26.01
CA ARG A 160 4.86 -7.11 -26.14
C ARG A 160 4.10 -7.66 -24.93
N PRO A 161 4.37 -8.88 -24.41
CA PRO A 161 3.70 -9.37 -23.22
C PRO A 161 3.91 -8.49 -21.99
N ALA A 162 5.10 -7.88 -21.84
CA ALA A 162 5.39 -7.01 -20.73
C ALA A 162 4.61 -5.68 -20.81
N TRP A 163 4.53 -5.08 -22.00
CA TRP A 163 3.70 -3.89 -22.23
C TRP A 163 2.22 -4.18 -22.07
N PHE A 164 1.75 -5.34 -22.54
CA PHE A 164 0.38 -5.77 -22.31
C PHE A 164 0.07 -5.89 -20.82
N GLY A 165 0.96 -6.53 -20.04
CA GLY A 165 0.79 -6.64 -18.59
C GLY A 165 0.75 -5.29 -17.89
N PHE A 166 1.64 -4.37 -18.27
CA PHE A 166 1.66 -3.01 -17.74
C PHE A 166 0.34 -2.27 -18.03
N ALA A 167 -0.13 -2.32 -19.27
CA ALA A 167 -1.38 -1.69 -19.69
C ALA A 167 -2.59 -2.32 -18.99
N ALA A 168 -2.63 -3.66 -18.85
CA ALA A 168 -3.71 -4.37 -18.16
C ALA A 168 -3.77 -4.01 -16.67
N ILE A 169 -2.61 -3.91 -16.00
CA ILE A 169 -2.54 -3.47 -14.61
C ILE A 169 -3.00 -2.02 -14.47
N GLY A 170 -2.57 -1.14 -15.37
CA GLY A 170 -3.02 0.26 -15.38
C GLY A 170 -4.54 0.37 -15.55
N ALA A 171 -5.12 -0.39 -16.50
CA ALA A 171 -6.57 -0.45 -16.69
C ALA A 171 -7.31 -1.01 -15.46
N TYR A 172 -6.74 -2.05 -14.82
CA TYR A 172 -7.29 -2.64 -13.61
C TYR A 172 -7.28 -1.64 -12.42
N ILE A 173 -6.17 -0.92 -12.22
CA ILE A 173 -6.06 0.13 -11.21
C ILE A 173 -7.10 1.23 -11.47
N PHE A 174 -7.20 1.70 -12.70
CA PHE A 174 -8.16 2.72 -13.09
C PHE A 174 -9.61 2.27 -12.84
N ALA A 175 -9.97 1.05 -13.26
CA ALA A 175 -11.29 0.48 -13.01
C ALA A 175 -11.61 0.37 -11.51
N ASN A 176 -10.64 -0.08 -10.69
CA ASN A 176 -10.78 -0.15 -9.24
C ASN A 176 -10.95 1.24 -8.61
N GLY A 177 -10.23 2.26 -9.09
CA GLY A 177 -10.40 3.64 -8.66
C GLY A 177 -11.82 4.17 -8.93
N LEU A 178 -12.38 3.89 -10.13
CA LEU A 178 -13.76 4.24 -10.46
C LEU A 178 -14.77 3.50 -9.57
N ILE A 179 -14.53 2.22 -9.27
CA ILE A 179 -15.38 1.43 -8.37
C ILE A 179 -15.34 2.02 -6.95
N SER A 180 -14.16 2.36 -6.42
CA SER A 180 -14.02 2.97 -5.09
C SER A 180 -14.71 4.32 -5.03
N GLY A 181 -14.49 5.22 -5.99
CA GLY A 181 -15.13 6.53 -6.02
C GLY A 181 -16.66 6.45 -6.13
N ARG A 182 -17.19 5.51 -6.95
CA ARG A 182 -18.63 5.28 -7.02
C ARG A 182 -19.20 4.73 -5.70
N ALA A 183 -18.48 3.82 -5.06
CA ALA A 183 -18.87 3.25 -3.79
C ALA A 183 -18.93 4.30 -2.68
N GLU A 184 -17.93 5.18 -2.60
CA GLU A 184 -17.89 6.29 -1.65
C GLU A 184 -19.04 7.28 -1.88
N ALA A 185 -19.24 7.73 -3.12
CA ALA A 185 -20.31 8.67 -3.45
C ALA A 185 -21.71 8.11 -3.10
N GLN A 186 -21.97 6.84 -3.40
CA GLN A 186 -23.24 6.21 -3.05
C GLN A 186 -23.42 6.02 -1.55
N THR A 187 -22.34 5.69 -0.82
CA THR A 187 -22.38 5.54 0.63
C THR A 187 -22.64 6.87 1.32
N ILE A 188 -21.99 7.95 0.86
CA ILE A 188 -22.25 9.31 1.34
C ILE A 188 -23.73 9.67 1.16
N ALA A 189 -24.27 9.47 -0.04
CA ALA A 189 -25.68 9.78 -0.32
C ALA A 189 -26.66 8.97 0.57
N ARG A 190 -26.33 7.69 0.89
CA ARG A 190 -27.13 6.88 1.81
C ARG A 190 -27.06 7.38 3.25
N LEU A 191 -25.90 7.84 3.70
CA LEU A 191 -25.71 8.41 5.04
C LEU A 191 -26.46 9.73 5.18
N GLU A 192 -26.38 10.60 4.18
CA GLU A 192 -27.13 11.87 4.15
C GLU A 192 -28.65 11.63 4.18
N GLN A 193 -29.17 10.67 3.40
CA GLN A 193 -30.57 10.25 3.47
C GLN A 193 -30.99 9.73 4.86
N ALA A 194 -30.04 9.14 5.60
CA ALA A 194 -30.24 8.69 6.99
C ALA A 194 -30.03 9.82 8.03
N GLY A 195 -29.85 11.07 7.61
CA GLY A 195 -29.65 12.23 8.48
C GLY A 195 -28.25 12.31 9.10
N ARG A 196 -27.24 11.66 8.48
CA ARG A 196 -25.84 11.67 8.96
C ARG A 196 -24.94 12.49 8.04
N THR A 197 -23.96 13.16 8.64
CA THR A 197 -22.93 13.91 7.91
C THR A 197 -21.58 13.25 8.12
N PRO A 198 -21.15 12.32 7.23
CA PRO A 198 -19.88 11.62 7.41
C PRO A 198 -18.69 12.57 7.24
N GLN A 199 -17.71 12.46 8.14
CA GLN A 199 -16.43 13.16 8.01
C GLN A 199 -15.44 12.39 7.11
N LEU A 200 -15.55 11.06 7.13
CA LEU A 200 -14.71 10.17 6.32
C LEU A 200 -15.51 8.95 5.90
N VAL A 201 -15.44 8.64 4.62
CA VAL A 201 -15.93 7.38 4.03
C VAL A 201 -14.76 6.72 3.31
N VAL A 202 -14.58 5.44 3.51
CA VAL A 202 -13.51 4.64 2.90
C VAL A 202 -14.12 3.43 2.20
N ALA A 203 -13.84 3.29 0.92
CA ALA A 203 -14.18 2.12 0.13
C ALA A 203 -13.07 1.07 0.24
N ASN A 204 -13.03 0.31 1.35
CA ASN A 204 -11.94 -0.62 1.65
C ASN A 204 -11.97 -1.82 0.69
N PRO A 205 -10.90 -2.07 -0.10
CA PRO A 205 -10.86 -3.17 -1.05
C PRO A 205 -10.97 -4.53 -0.37
N VAL A 206 -11.70 -5.45 -1.01
CA VAL A 206 -11.89 -6.82 -0.53
C VAL A 206 -10.98 -7.77 -1.33
N PRO A 207 -10.30 -8.72 -0.69
CA PRO A 207 -9.46 -9.69 -1.41
C PRO A 207 -10.25 -10.40 -2.52
N VAL A 208 -9.64 -10.64 -3.67
CA VAL A 208 -10.17 -11.39 -4.82
C VAL A 208 -11.37 -10.73 -5.51
N THR A 209 -12.34 -10.25 -4.77
CA THR A 209 -13.61 -9.73 -5.31
C THR A 209 -13.53 -8.23 -5.62
N PHE A 210 -12.72 -7.85 -6.62
CA PHE A 210 -12.45 -6.45 -6.97
C PHE A 210 -13.70 -5.62 -7.31
N TRP A 211 -14.83 -6.26 -7.59
CA TRP A 211 -16.15 -5.62 -7.82
C TRP A 211 -16.92 -5.32 -6.54
N ARG A 212 -16.35 -5.62 -5.35
CA ARG A 212 -16.94 -5.37 -4.04
C ARG A 212 -16.04 -4.45 -3.21
N ARG A 213 -16.66 -3.74 -2.25
CA ARG A 213 -15.97 -2.93 -1.23
C ARG A 213 -16.63 -3.13 0.13
N ASN A 214 -15.83 -3.20 1.17
CA ASN A 214 -16.32 -2.97 2.52
C ASN A 214 -16.35 -1.47 2.74
N MET A 215 -17.55 -0.89 2.89
CA MET A 215 -17.71 0.52 3.13
C MET A 215 -17.54 0.81 4.62
N LEU A 216 -16.67 1.74 4.95
CA LEU A 216 -16.43 2.19 6.30
C LEU A 216 -16.68 3.70 6.35
N TRP A 217 -17.38 4.15 7.38
CA TRP A 217 -17.67 5.56 7.56
C TRP A 217 -17.57 5.96 9.02
N ARG A 218 -17.27 7.22 9.26
CA ARG A 218 -17.32 7.86 10.57
C ARG A 218 -17.83 9.29 10.45
N ASP A 219 -18.55 9.74 11.46
CA ASP A 219 -18.86 11.14 11.73
C ASP A 219 -18.09 11.60 13.00
N GLN A 220 -18.59 12.63 13.69
CA GLN A 220 -17.95 13.16 14.90
C GLN A 220 -18.05 12.22 16.11
N GLU A 221 -19.11 11.45 16.22
CA GLU A 221 -19.46 10.69 17.42
C GLU A 221 -19.46 9.17 17.20
N ALA A 222 -19.75 8.76 15.97
CA ALA A 222 -20.02 7.38 15.63
C ALA A 222 -19.30 6.92 14.37
N TYR A 223 -19.20 5.62 14.24
CA TYR A 223 -18.75 4.94 13.04
C TYR A 223 -19.70 3.81 12.66
N GLY A 224 -19.62 3.37 11.42
CA GLY A 224 -20.40 2.23 10.96
C GLY A 224 -19.83 1.64 9.69
N SER A 225 -20.47 0.60 9.22
CA SER A 225 -20.05 -0.13 8.03
C SER A 225 -21.17 -0.28 7.02
N GLY A 226 -20.78 -0.73 5.84
CA GLY A 226 -21.68 -1.05 4.74
C GLY A 226 -20.97 -1.95 3.75
N ASP A 227 -21.71 -2.38 2.76
CA ASP A 227 -21.20 -3.13 1.63
C ASP A 227 -21.53 -2.40 0.34
N PHE A 228 -20.63 -2.51 -0.63
CA PHE A 228 -20.88 -2.10 -2.00
C PHE A 228 -20.55 -3.24 -2.94
N SER A 229 -21.41 -3.42 -3.95
CA SER A 229 -21.05 -4.18 -5.14
C SER A 229 -21.39 -3.38 -6.41
N VAL A 230 -20.67 -3.66 -7.49
CA VAL A 230 -20.95 -3.01 -8.79
C VAL A 230 -22.37 -3.30 -9.27
N ALA A 231 -22.93 -4.47 -8.94
CA ALA A 231 -24.28 -4.90 -9.33
C ALA A 231 -25.38 -4.27 -8.47
N ASP A 232 -25.19 -4.25 -7.13
CA ASP A 232 -26.26 -3.91 -6.19
C ASP A 232 -26.15 -2.47 -5.64
N GLY A 233 -25.01 -1.81 -5.82
CA GLY A 233 -24.73 -0.50 -5.24
C GLY A 233 -24.37 -0.58 -3.75
N ALA A 234 -24.41 0.59 -3.08
CA ALA A 234 -24.07 0.72 -1.67
C ALA A 234 -25.26 0.39 -0.76
N ARG A 235 -24.96 -0.33 0.34
CA ARG A 235 -25.90 -0.63 1.43
C ARG A 235 -25.22 -0.38 2.76
N LEU A 236 -25.91 0.30 3.67
CA LEU A 236 -25.46 0.40 5.07
C LEU A 236 -25.79 -0.91 5.78
N VAL A 237 -24.85 -1.40 6.59
CA VAL A 237 -24.98 -2.68 7.33
C VAL A 237 -24.83 -2.41 8.81
N GLY A 238 -25.75 -2.93 9.60
CA GLY A 238 -25.77 -2.73 11.04
C GLY A 238 -26.14 -1.31 11.48
N GLY A 239 -26.03 -1.04 12.78
CA GLY A 239 -26.21 0.29 13.35
C GLY A 239 -24.90 1.06 13.42
N ALA A 240 -25.00 2.35 13.75
CA ALA A 240 -23.84 3.15 14.12
C ALA A 240 -23.37 2.75 15.53
N ALA A 241 -22.07 2.63 15.72
CA ALA A 241 -21.44 2.42 17.02
C ALA A 241 -20.68 3.68 17.46
N PRO A 242 -20.61 4.00 18.75
CA PRO A 242 -19.87 5.15 19.23
C PRO A 242 -18.36 4.96 19.01
N LEU A 243 -17.65 6.05 18.68
CA LEU A 243 -16.19 6.03 18.49
C LEU A 243 -15.44 5.72 19.80
N MET A 244 -16.03 6.09 20.95
CA MET A 244 -15.47 5.96 22.29
C MET A 244 -14.05 6.55 22.44
N LEU A 245 -13.73 7.61 21.68
CA LEU A 245 -12.41 8.26 21.75
C LEU A 245 -12.22 9.12 23.02
N ASP A 246 -13.28 9.34 23.77
CA ASP A 246 -13.33 9.96 25.12
C ASP A 246 -13.25 8.94 26.25
N HIS A 247 -13.10 7.64 25.93
CA HIS A 247 -13.07 6.57 26.93
C HIS A 247 -11.92 6.78 27.95
N PRO A 248 -12.19 6.64 29.28
CA PRO A 248 -11.20 6.88 30.31
C PRO A 248 -9.90 6.07 30.14
N ALA A 249 -9.99 4.84 29.68
CA ALA A 249 -8.81 4.01 29.41
C ALA A 249 -7.89 4.60 28.33
N LEU A 250 -8.44 5.24 27.28
CA LEU A 250 -7.64 5.93 26.28
C LEU A 250 -7.00 7.19 26.87
N ALA A 251 -7.76 7.96 27.66
CA ALA A 251 -7.23 9.14 28.34
C ALA A 251 -6.06 8.77 29.28
N ALA A 252 -6.20 7.70 30.05
CA ALA A 252 -5.15 7.20 30.94
C ALA A 252 -3.92 6.64 30.19
N ALA A 253 -4.10 6.14 28.98
CA ALA A 253 -3.03 5.58 28.16
C ALA A 253 -2.32 6.63 27.28
N ARG A 254 -2.79 7.88 27.25
CA ARG A 254 -2.12 8.99 26.54
C ARG A 254 -0.70 9.17 27.07
N GLY A 255 0.24 9.48 26.16
CA GLY A 255 1.66 9.58 26.47
C GLY A 255 2.42 8.25 26.36
N ARG A 256 1.74 7.11 26.27
CA ARG A 256 2.36 5.84 25.92
C ARG A 256 2.79 5.87 24.44
N LYS A 257 4.02 5.46 24.15
CA LYS A 257 4.60 5.49 22.80
C LYS A 257 3.80 4.70 21.76
N ASP A 258 3.33 3.50 22.14
CA ASP A 258 2.53 2.64 21.27
C ASP A 258 1.16 3.26 20.95
N VAL A 259 0.51 3.91 21.90
CA VAL A 259 -0.78 4.61 21.72
C VAL A 259 -0.61 5.83 20.81
N GLU A 260 0.39 6.67 21.08
CA GLU A 260 0.64 7.87 20.26
C GLU A 260 1.07 7.49 18.84
N ALA A 261 1.90 6.45 18.69
CA ALA A 261 2.29 5.91 17.40
C ALA A 261 1.08 5.41 16.59
N PHE A 262 0.18 4.70 17.26
CA PHE A 262 -1.04 4.20 16.63
C PHE A 262 -1.99 5.33 16.20
N LEU A 263 -2.23 6.30 17.08
CA LEU A 263 -3.09 7.45 16.77
C LEU A 263 -2.53 8.33 15.67
N PHE A 264 -1.21 8.45 15.58
CA PHE A 264 -0.55 9.16 14.48
C PHE A 264 -0.74 8.48 13.12
N TRP A 265 -0.75 7.14 13.12
CA TRP A 265 -0.93 6.36 11.89
C TRP A 265 -2.40 6.17 11.52
N SER A 266 -3.28 5.97 12.51
CA SER A 266 -4.66 5.59 12.27
C SER A 266 -5.49 6.70 11.64
N ARG A 267 -6.12 6.42 10.50
CA ARG A 267 -7.08 7.32 9.84
C ARG A 267 -8.49 7.18 10.41
N MET A 268 -8.81 6.02 10.99
CA MET A 268 -10.14 5.72 11.54
C MET A 268 -10.03 5.08 12.93
N PRO A 269 -9.44 5.80 13.92
CA PRO A 269 -9.29 5.26 15.26
C PRO A 269 -10.65 5.09 15.95
N ILE A 270 -10.79 3.97 16.64
CA ILE A 270 -11.94 3.62 17.48
C ILE A 270 -11.44 2.95 18.76
N VAL A 271 -12.22 3.06 19.82
CA VAL A 271 -12.01 2.26 21.02
C VAL A 271 -13.05 1.16 21.04
N ILE A 272 -12.61 -0.06 21.28
CA ILE A 272 -13.48 -1.25 21.34
C ILE A 272 -13.25 -2.03 22.62
N GLU A 273 -14.30 -2.66 23.10
CA GLU A 273 -14.22 -3.65 24.18
C GLU A 273 -14.31 -5.06 23.60
N ARG A 274 -13.38 -5.90 24.00
CA ARG A 274 -13.32 -7.29 23.55
C ARG A 274 -12.77 -8.19 24.65
N ASP A 275 -13.49 -9.25 24.95
CA ASP A 275 -13.12 -10.24 25.98
C ASP A 275 -12.79 -9.59 27.34
N GLY A 276 -13.56 -8.56 27.73
CA GLY A 276 -13.37 -7.81 28.97
C GLY A 276 -12.14 -6.86 28.97
N GLN A 277 -11.51 -6.65 27.83
CA GLN A 277 -10.39 -5.71 27.67
C GLN A 277 -10.75 -4.58 26.70
N THR A 278 -10.24 -3.38 26.98
CA THR A 278 -10.39 -2.20 26.12
C THR A 278 -9.18 -2.06 25.23
N TYR A 279 -9.43 -1.87 23.92
CA TYR A 279 -8.39 -1.70 22.89
C TYR A 279 -8.61 -0.44 22.07
N LEU A 280 -7.52 0.20 21.70
CA LEU A 280 -7.48 1.14 20.60
C LEU A 280 -7.30 0.35 19.29
N ALA A 281 -8.17 0.59 18.31
CA ALA A 281 -8.20 -0.11 17.03
C ALA A 281 -8.34 0.89 15.87
N ASP A 282 -8.07 0.44 14.66
CA ASP A 282 -8.43 1.16 13.44
C ASP A 282 -9.55 0.41 12.72
N GLN A 283 -10.64 1.11 12.40
CA GLN A 283 -11.82 0.51 11.78
C GLN A 283 -11.49 -0.20 10.47
N ARG A 284 -10.53 0.31 9.68
CA ARG A 284 -10.12 -0.27 8.38
C ARG A 284 -9.56 -1.69 8.51
N PHE A 285 -9.00 -2.02 9.66
CA PHE A 285 -8.33 -3.29 9.96
C PHE A 285 -9.00 -4.08 11.08
N ASN A 286 -10.24 -3.73 11.45
CA ASN A 286 -11.01 -4.45 12.47
C ASN A 286 -11.96 -5.52 11.87
N SER A 287 -11.60 -6.09 10.72
CA SER A 287 -12.31 -7.22 10.11
C SER A 287 -11.85 -8.56 10.69
N GLU A 288 -12.59 -9.64 10.41
CA GLU A 288 -12.18 -10.99 10.85
C GLU A 288 -10.81 -11.43 10.28
N LEU A 289 -10.48 -10.99 9.06
CA LEU A 289 -9.20 -11.32 8.40
C LEU A 289 -7.99 -10.62 9.05
N THR A 290 -8.20 -9.44 9.64
CA THR A 290 -7.13 -8.62 10.24
C THR A 290 -7.23 -8.57 11.76
N ARG A 291 -8.18 -9.32 12.33
CA ARG A 291 -8.50 -9.33 13.75
C ARG A 291 -7.27 -9.64 14.61
N GLY A 292 -6.84 -8.67 15.42
CA GLY A 292 -5.67 -8.79 16.31
C GLY A 292 -4.36 -8.22 15.79
N GLN A 293 -4.25 -7.81 14.54
CA GLN A 293 -2.99 -7.25 14.00
C GLN A 293 -2.78 -5.76 14.33
N PHE A 294 -3.86 -4.98 14.38
CA PHE A 294 -3.82 -3.54 14.62
C PHE A 294 -4.66 -3.19 15.84
N LEU A 295 -4.25 -3.72 17.00
CA LEU A 295 -4.87 -3.51 18.30
C LEU A 295 -3.82 -3.10 19.33
N VAL A 296 -4.10 -2.02 20.08
CA VAL A 296 -3.29 -1.59 21.22
C VAL A 296 -4.11 -1.75 22.48
N PRO A 297 -3.72 -2.61 23.43
CA PRO A 297 -4.43 -2.75 24.70
C PRO A 297 -4.28 -1.45 25.51
N LEU A 298 -5.39 -0.91 25.97
CA LEU A 298 -5.42 0.33 26.77
C LEU A 298 -5.30 0.07 28.26
N SER A 299 -5.79 -1.06 28.74
CA SER A 299 -5.56 -1.51 30.13
C SER A 299 -4.33 -2.43 30.19
N SER A 300 -3.49 -2.26 31.19
CA SER A 300 -2.49 -3.28 31.54
C SER A 300 -3.20 -4.58 31.87
N ARG A 301 -2.71 -5.73 31.37
CA ARG A 301 -3.13 -7.02 31.92
C ARG A 301 -2.88 -7.02 33.42
N PRO A 302 -3.85 -7.45 34.23
CA PRO A 302 -3.61 -7.63 35.65
C PRO A 302 -2.47 -8.62 35.91
#